data_d1fc58546a8e51723045434d25bd46ca
#
_entry.id   d1fc58546a8e51723045434d25bd46ca
#
_cell.length_a   1.000
_cell.length_b   1.000
_cell.length_c   1.000
_cell.angle_alpha   90.00
_cell.angle_beta   90.00
_cell.angle_gamma   90.00
#
_symmetry.space_group_name_H-M   'P 1'
#
loop_
_entity.id
_entity.type
_entity.pdbx_description
1 polymer ?
#
loop_
_entity_poly.entity_id
_entity_poly.type
_entity_poly.pdbx_seq_one_letter_code
_entity_poly.pdbx_strand_id
1 'polypeptide(L)'
;MDIILKIKEAGLVGRGGASFPTATKWETVKNAPGDKKYVVCNASEGEPGVKKDLFIFKNHAERMVDGMKIALDYLGAETGYIYINPSYYNKLARKLNKLIKDTKIILFKKDHRAGYIGGDESALVNHIEGRRIEPRLRPPYIATNGLWNYPTLVNNVETFYNVSLVSAGEYENKRFITIGGDCPNEGVFYFDENWPIEKILRETNNYPKFKFFVRSAAMPVAKF
;
A
#
# COMPACT_ATOMS: atom_id res chain seq x y z
N MET A 1 11.14 -10.30 -19.89
CA MET A 1 11.85 -10.46 -18.58
C MET A 1 10.79 -10.73 -17.51
N ASP A 2 11.01 -11.71 -16.65
CA ASP A 2 10.09 -12.05 -15.56
C ASP A 2 9.91 -10.84 -14.63
N ILE A 3 8.66 -10.54 -14.25
CA ILE A 3 8.33 -9.39 -13.40
C ILE A 3 9.08 -9.45 -12.06
N ILE A 4 9.31 -10.64 -11.50
CA ILE A 4 9.98 -10.78 -10.22
C ILE A 4 11.46 -10.36 -10.30
N LEU A 5 12.12 -10.63 -11.43
CA LEU A 5 13.48 -10.18 -11.67
C LEU A 5 13.54 -8.64 -11.77
N LYS A 6 12.60 -8.04 -12.50
CA LYS A 6 12.50 -6.57 -12.58
C LYS A 6 12.28 -5.93 -11.20
N ILE A 7 11.40 -6.50 -10.36
CA ILE A 7 11.15 -6.01 -9.00
C ILE A 7 12.41 -6.13 -8.12
N LYS A 8 13.19 -7.21 -8.26
CA LYS A 8 14.46 -7.41 -7.55
C LYS A 8 15.51 -6.39 -7.99
N GLU A 9 15.71 -6.23 -9.28
CA GLU A 9 16.66 -5.27 -9.85
C GLU A 9 16.32 -3.82 -9.47
N ALA A 10 15.02 -3.49 -9.43
CA ALA A 10 14.53 -2.19 -8.98
C ALA A 10 14.70 -1.97 -7.47
N GLY A 11 15.02 -3.00 -6.69
CA GLY A 11 15.13 -2.90 -5.23
C GLY A 11 13.81 -2.49 -4.55
N LEU A 12 12.65 -2.77 -5.19
CA LEU A 12 11.37 -2.29 -4.67
C LEU A 12 11.03 -2.91 -3.32
N VAL A 13 10.81 -2.04 -2.33
CA VAL A 13 10.31 -2.41 -1.00
C VAL A 13 8.87 -1.99 -0.80
N GLY A 14 8.18 -2.65 0.14
CA GLY A 14 6.81 -2.32 0.51
C GLY A 14 6.65 -0.89 1.03
N ARG A 15 5.64 -0.18 0.56
CA ARG A 15 5.37 1.23 0.88
C ARG A 15 4.30 1.41 1.99
N GLY A 16 4.00 0.34 2.71
CA GLY A 16 3.05 0.36 3.85
C GLY A 16 3.68 0.63 5.22
N GLY A 17 4.97 0.98 5.28
CA GLY A 17 5.69 1.31 6.52
C GLY A 17 6.78 0.32 6.92
N ALA A 18 6.60 -0.99 6.70
CA ALA A 18 7.56 -2.02 7.10
C ALA A 18 8.77 -2.18 6.17
N SER A 19 8.76 -1.57 4.99
CA SER A 19 9.83 -1.64 3.97
C SER A 19 10.31 -3.06 3.64
N PHE A 20 9.42 -4.07 3.72
CA PHE A 20 9.77 -5.45 3.42
C PHE A 20 10.01 -5.61 1.90
N PRO A 21 11.07 -6.36 1.47
CA PRO A 21 11.37 -6.56 0.06
C PRO A 21 10.18 -7.16 -0.71
N THR A 22 9.69 -6.43 -1.72
CA THR A 22 8.47 -6.81 -2.45
C THR A 22 8.64 -8.13 -3.18
N ALA A 23 9.78 -8.34 -3.85
CA ALA A 23 10.06 -9.59 -4.57
C ALA A 23 10.03 -10.80 -3.63
N THR A 24 10.69 -10.71 -2.47
CA THR A 24 10.72 -11.79 -1.47
C THR A 24 9.30 -12.14 -0.98
N LYS A 25 8.46 -11.13 -0.71
CA LYS A 25 7.05 -11.36 -0.32
C LYS A 25 6.29 -12.08 -1.43
N TRP A 26 6.46 -11.69 -2.68
CA TRP A 26 5.78 -12.28 -3.82
C TRP A 26 6.22 -13.74 -4.06
N GLU A 27 7.52 -14.01 -4.00
CA GLU A 27 8.06 -15.37 -4.11
C GLU A 27 7.57 -16.28 -2.96
N THR A 28 7.52 -15.75 -1.73
CA THR A 28 6.97 -16.50 -0.59
C THR A 28 5.54 -16.94 -0.86
N VAL A 29 4.67 -16.02 -1.33
CA VAL A 29 3.28 -16.35 -1.67
C VAL A 29 3.20 -17.31 -2.86
N LYS A 30 4.04 -17.11 -3.90
CA LYS A 30 4.06 -17.95 -5.10
C LYS A 30 4.40 -19.39 -4.75
N ASN A 31 5.40 -19.60 -3.89
CA ASN A 31 5.94 -20.90 -3.54
C ASN A 31 5.20 -21.58 -2.37
N ALA A 32 4.35 -20.83 -1.66
CA ALA A 32 3.55 -21.40 -0.59
C ALA A 32 2.57 -22.46 -1.13
N PRO A 33 2.38 -23.59 -0.41
CA PRO A 33 1.46 -24.64 -0.82
C PRO A 33 0.01 -24.15 -0.81
N GLY A 34 -0.81 -24.69 -1.71
CA GLY A 34 -2.23 -24.37 -1.85
C GLY A 34 -2.62 -24.21 -3.30
N ASP A 35 -3.81 -24.65 -3.62
CA ASP A 35 -4.42 -24.62 -4.96
C ASP A 35 -4.97 -23.23 -5.31
N LYS A 36 -5.21 -22.39 -4.30
CA LYS A 36 -5.68 -21.01 -4.46
C LYS A 36 -4.72 -20.01 -3.86
N LYS A 37 -4.69 -18.82 -4.42
CA LYS A 37 -3.96 -17.67 -3.90
C LYS A 37 -4.81 -16.40 -4.01
N TYR A 38 -4.55 -15.44 -3.14
CA TYR A 38 -5.28 -14.18 -3.11
C TYR A 38 -4.33 -12.98 -3.09
N VAL A 39 -4.84 -11.85 -3.58
CA VAL A 39 -4.12 -10.56 -3.57
C VAL A 39 -4.96 -9.53 -2.85
N VAL A 40 -4.38 -8.78 -1.92
CA VAL A 40 -5.06 -7.69 -1.23
C VAL A 40 -4.27 -6.41 -1.36
N CYS A 41 -4.90 -5.38 -1.91
CA CYS A 41 -4.42 -4.01 -1.82
C CYS A 41 -4.90 -3.41 -0.50
N ASN A 42 -3.98 -3.21 0.43
CA ASN A 42 -4.27 -2.54 1.70
C ASN A 42 -4.30 -1.03 1.49
N ALA A 43 -5.50 -0.50 1.34
CA ALA A 43 -5.82 0.92 1.17
C ALA A 43 -6.55 1.47 2.41
N SER A 44 -6.25 0.94 3.58
CA SER A 44 -6.93 1.35 4.82
C SER A 44 -6.49 2.73 5.31
N GLU A 45 -5.26 3.18 4.94
CA GLU A 45 -4.64 4.47 5.30
C GLU A 45 -5.16 5.05 6.62
N GLY A 46 -4.66 4.50 7.73
CA GLY A 46 -5.16 4.80 9.07
C GLY A 46 -4.35 5.84 9.84
N GLU A 47 -3.18 6.23 9.33
CA GLU A 47 -2.32 7.22 10.01
C GLU A 47 -2.94 8.62 9.93
N PRO A 48 -3.06 9.33 11.07
CA PRO A 48 -3.60 10.68 11.09
C PRO A 48 -2.81 11.63 10.18
N GLY A 49 -3.52 12.37 9.33
CA GLY A 49 -2.94 13.36 8.42
C GLY A 49 -2.36 12.80 7.12
N VAL A 50 -2.10 11.49 7.02
CA VAL A 50 -1.59 10.87 5.80
C VAL A 50 -2.70 10.77 4.74
N LYS A 51 -2.37 11.11 3.50
CA LYS A 51 -3.32 11.15 2.35
C LYS A 51 -2.68 10.63 1.05
N LYS A 52 -1.57 9.89 1.13
CA LYS A 52 -0.86 9.43 -0.06
C LYS A 52 -1.64 8.41 -0.88
N ASP A 53 -2.32 7.47 -0.20
CA ASP A 53 -3.13 6.45 -0.88
C ASP A 53 -4.34 7.08 -1.57
N LEU A 54 -5.00 8.06 -0.91
CA LEU A 54 -6.04 8.85 -1.54
C LEU A 54 -5.54 9.60 -2.77
N PHE A 55 -4.35 10.18 -2.70
CA PHE A 55 -3.73 10.89 -3.82
C PHE A 55 -3.49 9.96 -5.01
N ILE A 56 -2.94 8.77 -4.77
CA ILE A 56 -2.70 7.76 -5.81
C ILE A 56 -4.02 7.31 -6.45
N PHE A 57 -5.07 7.05 -5.67
CA PHE A 57 -6.37 6.70 -6.22
C PHE A 57 -7.01 7.81 -7.06
N LYS A 58 -6.81 9.07 -6.70
CA LYS A 58 -7.33 10.18 -7.49
C LYS A 58 -6.60 10.33 -8.83
N ASN A 59 -5.28 10.24 -8.81
CA ASN A 59 -4.44 10.65 -9.93
C ASN A 59 -3.85 9.47 -10.73
N HIS A 60 -3.67 8.30 -10.10
CA HIS A 60 -2.93 7.15 -10.64
C HIS A 60 -3.65 5.81 -10.42
N ALA A 61 -4.98 5.82 -10.26
CA ALA A 61 -5.75 4.60 -9.95
C ALA A 61 -5.55 3.48 -11.00
N GLU A 62 -5.43 3.85 -12.27
CA GLU A 62 -5.22 2.89 -13.37
C GLU A 62 -3.90 2.15 -13.19
N ARG A 63 -2.81 2.87 -12.95
CA ARG A 63 -1.48 2.27 -12.69
C ARG A 63 -1.51 1.35 -11.47
N MET A 64 -2.19 1.74 -10.39
CA MET A 64 -2.32 0.89 -9.21
C MET A 64 -3.09 -0.40 -9.52
N VAL A 65 -4.19 -0.31 -10.27
CA VAL A 65 -4.98 -1.48 -10.70
C VAL A 65 -4.15 -2.37 -11.63
N ASP A 66 -3.34 -1.81 -12.53
CA ASP A 66 -2.45 -2.57 -13.38
C ASP A 66 -1.38 -3.32 -12.56
N GLY A 67 -0.82 -2.70 -11.53
CA GLY A 67 0.08 -3.41 -10.60
C GLY A 67 -0.60 -4.56 -9.86
N MET A 68 -1.88 -4.43 -9.52
CA MET A 68 -2.65 -5.55 -8.95
C MET A 68 -2.89 -6.67 -9.96
N LYS A 69 -3.21 -6.34 -11.23
CA LYS A 69 -3.37 -7.33 -12.29
C LYS A 69 -2.08 -8.12 -12.50
N ILE A 70 -0.94 -7.44 -12.54
CA ILE A 70 0.38 -8.08 -12.64
C ILE A 70 0.60 -9.06 -11.49
N ALA A 71 0.22 -8.69 -10.27
CA ALA A 71 0.33 -9.58 -9.11
C ALA A 71 -0.60 -10.80 -9.22
N LEU A 72 -1.85 -10.59 -9.65
CA LEU A 72 -2.82 -11.67 -9.87
C LEU A 72 -2.31 -12.67 -10.90
N ASP A 73 -1.78 -12.18 -12.02
CA ASP A 73 -1.26 -13.02 -13.11
C ASP A 73 0.00 -13.78 -12.67
N TYR A 74 0.97 -13.09 -12.04
CA TYR A 74 2.19 -13.72 -11.55
C TYR A 74 1.90 -14.87 -10.58
N LEU A 75 0.98 -14.64 -9.63
CA LEU A 75 0.64 -15.63 -8.61
C LEU A 75 -0.30 -16.72 -9.13
N GLY A 76 -1.00 -16.50 -10.23
CA GLY A 76 -2.16 -17.31 -10.64
C GLY A 76 -3.29 -17.19 -9.61
N ALA A 77 -3.51 -15.99 -9.08
CA ALA A 77 -4.42 -15.80 -7.97
C ALA A 77 -5.89 -15.88 -8.39
N GLU A 78 -6.71 -16.39 -7.47
CA GLU A 78 -8.17 -16.57 -7.64
C GLU A 78 -8.88 -15.23 -7.73
N THR A 79 -8.58 -14.33 -6.76
CA THR A 79 -9.28 -13.05 -6.61
C THR A 79 -8.35 -12.02 -5.97
N GLY A 80 -8.56 -10.74 -6.32
CA GLY A 80 -7.95 -9.58 -5.69
C GLY A 80 -8.97 -8.76 -4.91
N TYR A 81 -8.55 -8.15 -3.81
CA TYR A 81 -9.38 -7.23 -3.01
C TYR A 81 -8.69 -5.88 -2.89
N ILE A 82 -9.43 -4.78 -3.14
CA ILE A 82 -9.02 -3.44 -2.71
C ILE A 82 -9.73 -3.17 -1.39
N TYR A 83 -9.01 -3.35 -0.27
CA TYR A 83 -9.50 -3.07 1.07
C TYR A 83 -9.34 -1.60 1.39
N ILE A 84 -10.43 -0.82 1.21
CA ILE A 84 -10.37 0.64 1.14
C ILE A 84 -10.98 1.33 2.37
N ASN A 85 -10.32 2.41 2.83
CA ASN A 85 -10.83 3.32 3.85
C ASN A 85 -12.27 3.77 3.52
N PRO A 86 -13.21 3.76 4.49
CA PRO A 86 -14.61 4.06 4.24
C PRO A 86 -14.85 5.47 3.68
N SER A 87 -14.04 6.46 4.08
CA SER A 87 -14.16 7.83 3.55
C SER A 87 -13.71 7.91 2.08
N TYR A 88 -12.75 7.10 1.67
CA TYR A 88 -12.29 7.01 0.28
C TYR A 88 -13.27 6.21 -0.58
N TYR A 89 -13.82 5.13 -0.03
CA TYR A 89 -14.87 4.37 -0.70
C TYR A 89 -16.01 5.27 -1.14
N ASN A 90 -16.55 6.07 -0.24
CA ASN A 90 -17.69 6.96 -0.54
C ASN A 90 -17.39 7.94 -1.68
N LYS A 91 -16.13 8.35 -1.85
CA LYS A 91 -15.69 9.30 -2.90
C LYS A 91 -15.30 8.64 -4.22
N LEU A 92 -14.80 7.40 -4.17
CA LEU A 92 -14.08 6.78 -5.29
C LEU A 92 -14.71 5.49 -5.81
N ALA A 93 -15.72 4.92 -5.11
CA ALA A 93 -16.28 3.63 -5.47
C ALA A 93 -16.74 3.56 -6.93
N ARG A 94 -17.42 4.62 -7.44
CA ARG A 94 -17.87 4.66 -8.84
C ARG A 94 -16.71 4.57 -9.83
N LYS A 95 -15.62 5.34 -9.59
CA LYS A 95 -14.42 5.35 -10.43
C LYS A 95 -13.73 3.98 -10.38
N LEU A 96 -13.49 3.46 -9.17
CA LEU A 96 -12.78 2.20 -8.98
C LEU A 96 -13.56 1.01 -9.54
N ASN A 97 -14.86 0.91 -9.27
CA ASN A 97 -15.71 -0.14 -9.83
C ASN A 97 -15.71 -0.14 -11.37
N LYS A 98 -15.65 1.04 -12.01
CA LYS A 98 -15.52 1.12 -13.47
C LYS A 98 -14.17 0.56 -13.94
N LEU A 99 -13.08 0.84 -13.23
CA LEU A 99 -11.74 0.37 -13.59
C LEU A 99 -11.55 -1.13 -13.40
N ILE A 100 -12.22 -1.72 -12.41
CA ILE A 100 -12.06 -3.14 -12.08
C ILE A 100 -13.16 -4.03 -12.65
N LYS A 101 -14.13 -3.47 -13.38
CA LYS A 101 -15.36 -4.15 -13.86
C LYS A 101 -15.08 -5.51 -14.53
N ASP A 102 -14.07 -5.57 -15.40
CA ASP A 102 -13.74 -6.76 -16.18
C ASP A 102 -12.48 -7.47 -15.64
N THR A 103 -12.28 -7.40 -14.33
CA THR A 103 -11.13 -8.01 -13.63
C THR A 103 -11.59 -8.94 -12.52
N LYS A 104 -10.64 -9.71 -11.96
CA LYS A 104 -10.87 -10.52 -10.75
C LYS A 104 -10.75 -9.71 -9.44
N ILE A 105 -10.83 -8.36 -9.51
CA ILE A 105 -10.64 -7.49 -8.36
C ILE A 105 -12.00 -7.04 -7.81
N ILE A 106 -12.13 -7.11 -6.50
CA ILE A 106 -13.33 -6.72 -5.75
C ILE A 106 -12.99 -5.50 -4.87
N LEU A 107 -13.83 -4.47 -4.91
CA LEU A 107 -13.71 -3.33 -4.02
C LEU A 107 -14.39 -3.64 -2.69
N PHE A 108 -13.60 -3.77 -1.60
CA PHE A 108 -14.09 -4.11 -0.27
C PHE A 108 -14.01 -2.90 0.66
N LYS A 109 -15.16 -2.42 1.12
CA LYS A 109 -15.24 -1.28 2.04
C LYS A 109 -14.86 -1.70 3.46
N LYS A 110 -13.82 -1.09 4.02
CA LYS A 110 -13.45 -1.24 5.44
C LYS A 110 -14.61 -0.75 6.33
N ASP A 111 -14.92 -1.47 7.40
CA ASP A 111 -15.87 -0.99 8.43
C ASP A 111 -15.24 0.22 9.16
N HIS A 112 -16.04 1.26 9.39
CA HIS A 112 -15.58 2.47 10.11
C HIS A 112 -15.15 2.17 11.55
N ARG A 113 -15.73 1.13 12.17
CA ARG A 113 -15.40 0.67 13.53
C ARG A 113 -14.08 -0.06 13.62
N ALA A 114 -13.51 -0.48 12.48
CA ALA A 114 -12.22 -1.17 12.43
C ALA A 114 -11.05 -0.30 12.93
N GLY A 115 -11.21 1.01 12.97
CA GLY A 115 -10.19 1.93 13.46
C GLY A 115 -8.83 1.74 12.79
N TYR A 116 -7.77 2.08 13.52
CA TYR A 116 -6.38 1.92 13.06
C TYR A 116 -6.00 0.45 12.86
N ILE A 117 -6.38 -0.42 13.82
CA ILE A 117 -6.01 -1.83 13.82
C ILE A 117 -6.49 -2.58 12.57
N GLY A 118 -7.61 -2.15 11.97
CA GLY A 118 -8.09 -2.71 10.72
C GLY A 118 -7.16 -2.50 9.51
N GLY A 119 -6.03 -1.82 9.68
CA GLY A 119 -4.93 -1.72 8.71
C GLY A 119 -3.84 -2.78 8.89
N ASP A 120 -3.82 -3.54 10.00
CA ASP A 120 -2.93 -4.71 10.12
C ASP A 120 -3.29 -5.79 9.08
N GLU A 121 -2.27 -6.42 8.49
CA GLU A 121 -2.46 -7.42 7.42
C GLU A 121 -3.36 -8.58 7.84
N SER A 122 -3.27 -9.04 9.08
CA SER A 122 -4.08 -10.15 9.58
C SER A 122 -5.47 -9.71 10.03
N ALA A 123 -5.61 -8.51 10.55
CA ALA A 123 -6.91 -7.95 10.93
C ALA A 123 -7.79 -7.66 9.70
N LEU A 124 -7.19 -7.14 8.60
CA LEU A 124 -7.95 -6.95 7.35
C LEU A 124 -8.37 -8.26 6.71
N VAL A 125 -7.53 -9.31 6.80
CA VAL A 125 -7.87 -10.66 6.33
C VAL A 125 -9.07 -11.20 7.12
N ASN A 126 -9.05 -11.12 8.46
CA ASN A 126 -10.19 -11.47 9.28
C ASN A 126 -11.47 -10.72 8.88
N HIS A 127 -11.34 -9.42 8.59
CA HIS A 127 -12.50 -8.62 8.19
C HIS A 127 -13.08 -9.06 6.84
N ILE A 128 -12.23 -9.35 5.84
CA ILE A 128 -12.69 -9.85 4.54
C ILE A 128 -13.40 -11.20 4.68
N GLU A 129 -12.94 -12.04 5.61
CA GLU A 129 -13.57 -13.34 5.95
C GLU A 129 -14.88 -13.22 6.76
N GLY A 130 -15.28 -11.99 7.13
CA GLY A 130 -16.45 -11.75 7.99
C GLY A 130 -16.22 -12.09 9.47
N ARG A 131 -14.97 -12.23 9.88
CA ARG A 131 -14.57 -12.48 11.28
C ARG A 131 -14.35 -11.18 12.04
N ARG A 132 -14.10 -11.30 13.36
CA ARG A 132 -13.74 -10.18 14.21
C ARG A 132 -12.45 -9.50 13.69
N ILE A 133 -12.45 -8.16 13.69
CA ILE A 133 -11.33 -7.35 13.20
C ILE A 133 -10.27 -7.26 14.30
N GLU A 134 -9.38 -8.23 14.32
CA GLU A 134 -8.28 -8.32 15.27
C GLU A 134 -7.06 -8.99 14.62
N PRO A 135 -5.83 -8.67 15.05
CA PRO A 135 -4.63 -9.35 14.57
C PRO A 135 -4.62 -10.83 14.91
N ARG A 136 -4.04 -11.64 14.03
CA ARG A 136 -3.77 -13.07 14.26
C ARG A 136 -2.42 -13.25 14.95
N LEU A 137 -2.31 -14.31 15.74
CA LEU A 137 -1.01 -14.78 16.22
C LEU A 137 -0.12 -15.21 15.04
N ARG A 138 1.17 -14.92 15.13
CA ARG A 138 2.18 -15.28 14.11
C ARG A 138 3.29 -16.13 14.74
N PRO A 139 3.81 -17.18 14.09
CA PRO A 139 3.31 -17.81 12.86
C PRO A 139 1.94 -18.49 13.06
N PRO A 140 1.20 -18.81 11.98
CA PRO A 140 1.58 -18.65 10.56
C PRO A 140 1.42 -17.22 10.05
N TYR A 141 2.18 -16.87 8.98
CA TYR A 141 2.12 -15.56 8.33
C TYR A 141 1.07 -15.53 7.22
N ILE A 142 0.52 -14.36 6.93
CA ILE A 142 -0.49 -14.16 5.89
C ILE A 142 -0.01 -14.61 4.50
N ALA A 143 1.28 -14.47 4.22
CA ALA A 143 1.88 -14.93 2.97
C ALA A 143 1.69 -16.45 2.73
N THR A 144 1.53 -17.24 3.78
CA THR A 144 1.29 -18.70 3.70
C THR A 144 -0.13 -19.09 4.10
N ASN A 145 -0.73 -18.42 5.09
CA ASN A 145 -2.04 -18.71 5.67
C ASN A 145 -2.87 -17.42 5.83
N GLY A 146 -3.29 -16.87 4.71
CA GLY A 146 -4.09 -15.65 4.64
C GLY A 146 -5.59 -15.91 4.55
N LEU A 147 -6.23 -15.37 3.50
CA LEU A 147 -7.68 -15.52 3.26
C LEU A 147 -8.06 -16.98 3.14
N TRP A 148 -9.00 -17.41 3.99
CA TRP A 148 -9.52 -18.80 4.06
C TRP A 148 -8.42 -19.84 4.18
N ASN A 149 -7.33 -19.49 4.88
CA ASN A 149 -6.10 -20.29 5.06
C ASN A 149 -5.29 -20.53 3.79
N TYR A 150 -5.54 -19.78 2.71
CA TYR A 150 -4.73 -19.83 1.50
C TYR A 150 -3.64 -18.73 1.48
N PRO A 151 -2.53 -18.94 0.77
CA PRO A 151 -1.49 -17.93 0.60
C PRO A 151 -2.07 -16.62 0.08
N THR A 152 -1.76 -15.52 0.75
CA THR A 152 -2.32 -14.21 0.42
C THR A 152 -1.24 -13.15 0.38
N LEU A 153 -1.13 -12.48 -0.77
CA LEU A 153 -0.28 -11.31 -0.93
C LEU A 153 -1.01 -10.07 -0.45
N VAL A 154 -0.48 -9.40 0.56
CA VAL A 154 -0.97 -8.08 1.00
C VAL A 154 0.08 -7.03 0.70
N ASN A 155 -0.24 -6.05 -0.14
CA ASN A 155 0.62 -4.90 -0.44
C ASN A 155 -0.16 -3.59 -0.32
N ASN A 156 0.56 -2.50 -0.03
CA ASN A 156 -0.02 -1.15 0.00
C ASN A 156 -0.31 -0.63 -1.43
N VAL A 157 -1.17 0.37 -1.53
CA VAL A 157 -1.56 1.08 -2.78
C VAL A 157 -0.34 1.55 -3.57
N GLU A 158 0.61 2.23 -2.90
CA GLU A 158 1.82 2.75 -3.54
C GLU A 158 2.75 1.62 -4.02
N THR A 159 2.76 0.47 -3.33
CA THR A 159 3.54 -0.69 -3.79
C THR A 159 3.02 -1.21 -5.12
N PHE A 160 1.70 -1.37 -5.28
CA PHE A 160 1.12 -1.79 -6.56
C PHE A 160 1.30 -0.74 -7.65
N TYR A 161 1.18 0.54 -7.34
CA TYR A 161 1.53 1.62 -8.27
C TYR A 161 2.97 1.47 -8.78
N ASN A 162 3.94 1.29 -7.88
CA ASN A 162 5.34 1.11 -8.24
C ASN A 162 5.60 -0.18 -9.02
N VAL A 163 4.90 -1.28 -8.75
CA VAL A 163 4.98 -2.51 -9.55
C VAL A 163 4.60 -2.25 -11.00
N SER A 164 3.59 -1.44 -11.27
CA SER A 164 3.22 -1.08 -12.65
C SER A 164 4.33 -0.27 -13.33
N LEU A 165 4.98 0.65 -12.62
CA LEU A 165 6.11 1.42 -13.14
C LEU A 165 7.33 0.52 -13.43
N VAL A 166 7.64 -0.40 -12.51
CA VAL A 166 8.71 -1.40 -12.71
C VAL A 166 8.42 -2.26 -13.95
N SER A 167 7.20 -2.71 -14.12
CA SER A 167 6.80 -3.48 -15.29
C SER A 167 6.99 -2.73 -16.59
N ALA A 168 6.67 -1.43 -16.60
CA ALA A 168 6.81 -0.53 -17.75
C ALA A 168 8.24 -0.04 -17.99
N GLY A 169 9.17 -0.25 -17.06
CA GLY A 169 10.53 0.33 -17.11
C GLY A 169 10.58 1.82 -16.78
N GLU A 170 9.56 2.32 -16.08
CA GLU A 170 9.39 3.74 -15.70
C GLU A 170 9.67 3.99 -14.21
N TYR A 171 10.09 2.97 -13.46
CA TYR A 171 10.29 3.08 -12.03
C TYR A 171 11.51 3.93 -11.70
N GLU A 172 11.31 4.91 -10.84
CA GLU A 172 12.35 5.67 -10.16
C GLU A 172 12.26 5.40 -8.66
N ASN A 173 13.40 5.46 -7.95
CA ASN A 173 13.41 5.26 -6.49
C ASN A 173 12.85 6.48 -5.75
N LYS A 174 11.59 6.78 -6.02
CA LYS A 174 10.82 7.87 -5.41
C LYS A 174 9.65 7.32 -4.61
N ARG A 175 9.15 8.14 -3.69
CA ARG A 175 7.98 7.81 -2.87
C ARG A 175 7.06 9.01 -2.68
N PHE A 176 5.80 8.73 -2.45
CA PHE A 176 4.83 9.75 -2.03
C PHE A 176 4.98 10.05 -0.54
N ILE A 177 5.10 11.33 -0.22
CA ILE A 177 5.23 11.84 1.15
C ILE A 177 4.10 12.83 1.39
N THR A 178 3.32 12.61 2.46
CA THR A 178 2.34 13.59 2.91
C THR A 178 3.00 14.54 3.90
N ILE A 179 2.91 15.83 3.65
CA ILE A 179 3.30 16.89 4.57
C ILE A 179 2.02 17.57 5.05
N GLY A 180 1.88 17.73 6.35
CA GLY A 180 0.72 18.38 6.96
C GLY A 180 1.00 18.77 8.40
N GLY A 181 0.10 19.52 9.00
CA GLY A 181 0.21 20.07 10.36
C GLY A 181 0.41 21.58 10.33
N ASP A 182 1.19 22.14 11.26
CA ASP A 182 1.50 23.57 11.28
C ASP A 182 2.57 23.93 10.25
N CYS A 183 2.18 23.93 8.99
CA CYS A 183 3.06 24.21 7.85
C CYS A 183 2.31 24.97 6.73
N PRO A 184 2.99 25.85 5.98
CA PRO A 184 2.35 26.70 4.97
C PRO A 184 1.85 25.93 3.74
N ASN A 185 2.49 24.83 3.37
CA ASN A 185 2.20 24.08 2.15
C ASN A 185 1.91 22.61 2.44
N GLU A 186 0.68 22.34 2.88
CA GLU A 186 0.21 20.96 3.05
C GLU A 186 0.00 20.28 1.69
N GLY A 187 0.32 18.97 1.62
CA GLY A 187 0.06 18.22 0.41
C GLY A 187 0.72 16.85 0.36
N VAL A 188 0.57 16.19 -0.79
CA VAL A 188 1.27 14.97 -1.12
C VAL A 188 2.27 15.29 -2.21
N PHE A 189 3.52 14.99 -1.93
CA PHE A 189 4.67 15.29 -2.80
C PHE A 189 5.36 14.00 -3.19
N TYR A 190 6.09 14.01 -4.32
CA TYR A 190 6.78 12.85 -4.86
C TYR A 190 8.29 13.15 -4.96
N PHE A 191 9.07 12.55 -4.06
CA PHE A 191 10.50 12.80 -3.93
C PHE A 191 11.32 11.51 -3.96
N ASP A 192 12.61 11.67 -4.29
CA ASP A 192 13.60 10.61 -4.13
C ASP A 192 13.61 10.09 -2.68
N GLU A 193 13.62 8.78 -2.51
CA GLU A 193 13.55 8.13 -1.20
C GLU A 193 14.74 8.48 -0.30
N ASN A 194 15.87 8.81 -0.89
CA ASN A 194 17.11 9.12 -0.17
C ASN A 194 17.22 10.60 0.23
N TRP A 195 16.24 11.44 -0.12
CA TRP A 195 16.29 12.83 0.28
C TRP A 195 16.13 12.98 1.80
N PRO A 196 17.03 13.76 2.45
CA PRO A 196 16.85 14.08 3.87
C PRO A 196 15.61 14.95 4.06
N ILE A 197 14.99 14.82 5.23
CA ILE A 197 13.76 15.57 5.60
C ILE A 197 13.98 17.08 5.45
N GLU A 198 15.14 17.60 5.83
CA GLU A 198 15.47 19.01 5.66
C GLU A 198 15.33 19.46 4.18
N LYS A 199 15.90 18.70 3.24
CA LYS A 199 15.79 19.00 1.81
C LYS A 199 14.33 19.00 1.37
N ILE A 200 13.54 18.01 1.77
CA ILE A 200 12.11 17.91 1.45
C ILE A 200 11.37 19.16 1.95
N LEU A 201 11.60 19.56 3.19
CA LEU A 201 10.95 20.74 3.78
C LEU A 201 11.35 22.04 3.07
N ARG A 202 12.61 22.18 2.64
CA ARG A 202 13.07 23.36 1.88
C ARG A 202 12.43 23.42 0.49
N GLU A 203 12.44 22.31 -0.24
CA GLU A 203 11.85 22.25 -1.59
C GLU A 203 10.33 22.50 -1.60
N THR A 204 9.66 22.18 -0.49
CA THR A 204 8.21 22.44 -0.34
C THR A 204 7.90 23.78 0.30
N ASN A 205 8.90 24.62 0.60
CA ASN A 205 8.76 25.87 1.36
C ASN A 205 8.11 25.65 2.74
N ASN A 206 8.37 24.53 3.38
CA ASN A 206 7.86 24.16 4.70
C ASN A 206 8.94 24.21 5.79
N TYR A 207 10.18 24.62 5.48
CA TYR A 207 11.25 24.71 6.48
C TYR A 207 11.08 25.94 7.36
N PRO A 208 10.80 25.77 8.67
CA PRO A 208 10.54 26.91 9.56
C PRO A 208 11.82 27.70 9.89
N LYS A 209 11.65 28.97 10.26
CA LYS A 209 12.75 29.85 10.77
C LYS A 209 12.93 29.80 12.29
N PHE A 210 12.18 28.92 12.98
CA PHE A 210 12.20 28.75 14.43
C PHE A 210 12.46 27.27 14.79
N LYS A 211 12.70 26.99 16.07
CA LYS A 211 12.88 25.60 16.52
C LYS A 211 11.59 24.79 16.31
N PHE A 212 11.69 23.65 15.71
CA PHE A 212 10.57 22.78 15.37
C PHE A 212 10.95 21.30 15.54
N PHE A 213 9.97 20.44 15.44
CA PHE A 213 10.17 19.00 15.34
C PHE A 213 9.27 18.44 14.24
N VAL A 214 9.74 17.37 13.60
CA VAL A 214 8.99 16.62 12.60
C VAL A 214 8.58 15.29 13.21
N ARG A 215 7.30 14.96 13.09
CA ARG A 215 6.79 13.63 13.39
C ARG A 215 6.68 12.84 12.10
N SER A 216 7.43 11.77 11.98
CA SER A 216 7.22 10.76 10.95
C SER A 216 6.21 9.72 11.44
N ALA A 217 5.29 9.30 10.59
CA ALA A 217 4.22 8.35 10.94
C ALA A 217 4.73 6.99 11.45
N ALA A 218 5.98 6.63 11.14
CA ALA A 218 6.58 5.35 11.53
C ALA A 218 7.85 5.49 12.39
N MET A 219 8.22 6.70 12.82
CA MET A 219 9.46 6.94 13.57
C MET A 219 9.25 7.81 14.82
N PRO A 220 10.09 7.64 15.86
CA PRO A 220 10.12 8.57 16.97
C PRO A 220 10.46 10.00 16.49
N VAL A 221 10.00 10.98 17.24
CA VAL A 221 10.20 12.40 16.96
C VAL A 221 11.68 12.71 16.79
N ALA A 222 12.09 13.15 15.61
CA ALA A 222 13.42 13.71 15.39
C ALA A 222 13.41 15.19 15.81
N LYS A 223 14.35 15.59 16.68
CA LYS A 223 14.65 17.00 16.97
C LYS A 223 15.71 17.47 15.98
N PHE A 224 15.44 18.59 15.31
CA PHE A 224 16.39 19.28 14.45
C PHE A 224 16.82 20.60 15.10
#